data_86796c2d9e4b3b802a8c181f91d841fc
#
_entry.id   86796c2d9e4b3b802a8c181f91d841fc
#
_cell.length_a   1.000
_cell.length_b   1.000
_cell.length_c   1.000
_cell.angle_alpha   90.00
_cell.angle_beta   90.00
_cell.angle_gamma   90.00
#
_symmetry.space_group_name_H-M   'P 1'
#
loop_
_entity.id
_entity.type
_entity.pdbx_description
1 polymer ?
#
loop_
_entity_poly.entity_id
_entity_poly.type
_entity_poly.pdbx_seq_one_letter_code
_entity_poly.pdbx_strand_id
1 'polypeptide(L)'
;MPRAVRERQMMDAAVACFARQGYQAASMDEIAELAGVSKPLVYLYLNSKEELFTACIRREAQALLAAVAEAVADASAPPDERLWAGLLAFFGHAADHPDAWAVLSRHARTQGEPFATEAARMREEIAAFVTGLIDGAARAAHGPVEIGERDVAALAQALVGSAESLATWANETPGVTAREAAATLMNFAWSGLGNLMKNERWSPR
;
A
#
# COMPACT_ATOMS: atom_id res chain seq x y z
N MET A 1 -12.01 -25.42 -15.91
CA MET A 1 -11.77 -24.34 -14.94
C MET A 1 -12.03 -23.00 -15.61
N PRO A 2 -12.78 -22.04 -15.02
CA PRO A 2 -13.05 -20.72 -15.62
C PRO A 2 -11.78 -19.91 -15.87
N ARG A 3 -11.79 -19.05 -16.91
CA ARG A 3 -10.64 -18.23 -17.30
C ARG A 3 -10.12 -17.36 -16.13
N ALA A 4 -11.02 -16.66 -15.44
CA ALA A 4 -10.67 -15.77 -14.33
C ALA A 4 -10.00 -16.49 -13.15
N VAL A 5 -10.35 -17.75 -12.89
CA VAL A 5 -9.72 -18.54 -11.82
C VAL A 5 -8.28 -18.90 -12.17
N ARG A 6 -8.03 -19.29 -13.43
CA ARG A 6 -6.67 -19.58 -13.92
C ARG A 6 -5.77 -18.34 -13.91
N GLU A 7 -6.32 -17.22 -14.35
CA GLU A 7 -5.60 -15.94 -14.34
C GLU A 7 -5.19 -15.55 -12.91
N ARG A 8 -6.10 -15.67 -11.95
CA ARG A 8 -5.80 -15.45 -10.52
C ARG A 8 -4.68 -16.38 -10.04
N GLN A 9 -4.77 -17.67 -10.30
CA GLN A 9 -3.74 -18.65 -9.89
C GLN A 9 -2.36 -18.32 -10.49
N MET A 10 -2.31 -17.91 -11.76
CA MET A 10 -1.05 -17.49 -12.39
C MET A 10 -0.48 -16.24 -11.75
N MET A 11 -1.33 -15.26 -11.42
CA MET A 11 -0.92 -14.05 -10.75
C MET A 11 -0.42 -14.33 -9.32
N ASP A 12 -1.09 -15.20 -8.58
CA ASP A 12 -0.67 -15.57 -7.22
C ASP A 12 0.67 -16.30 -7.22
N ALA A 13 0.87 -17.23 -8.16
CA ALA A 13 2.16 -17.91 -8.37
C ALA A 13 3.26 -16.93 -8.77
N ALA A 14 2.94 -15.93 -9.61
CA ALA A 14 3.89 -14.90 -10.02
C ALA A 14 4.29 -14.02 -8.83
N VAL A 15 3.36 -13.57 -8.01
CA VAL A 15 3.63 -12.77 -6.79
C VAL A 15 4.55 -13.55 -5.85
N ALA A 16 4.25 -14.81 -5.55
CA ALA A 16 5.08 -15.66 -4.70
C ALA A 16 6.50 -15.86 -5.26
N CYS A 17 6.62 -16.06 -6.58
CA CYS A 17 7.91 -16.21 -7.25
C CYS A 17 8.73 -14.92 -7.19
N PHE A 18 8.14 -13.78 -7.55
CA PHE A 18 8.79 -12.47 -7.50
C PHE A 18 9.16 -12.04 -6.09
N ALA A 19 8.30 -12.29 -5.11
CA ALA A 19 8.58 -11.96 -3.70
C ALA A 19 9.82 -12.70 -3.17
N ARG A 20 9.94 -14.00 -3.52
CA ARG A 20 11.01 -14.86 -3.03
C ARG A 20 12.38 -14.53 -3.60
N GLN A 21 12.47 -14.27 -4.89
CA GLN A 21 13.76 -14.17 -5.60
C GLN A 21 13.95 -12.88 -6.42
N GLY A 22 12.95 -12.01 -6.45
CA GLY A 22 12.96 -10.77 -7.23
C GLY A 22 12.71 -10.98 -8.72
N TYR A 23 12.54 -9.86 -9.43
CA TYR A 23 12.23 -9.87 -10.87
C TYR A 23 13.30 -10.56 -11.72
N GLN A 24 14.59 -10.28 -11.47
CA GLN A 24 15.67 -10.75 -12.33
C GLN A 24 15.79 -12.28 -12.31
N ALA A 25 15.78 -12.89 -11.12
CA ALA A 25 15.98 -14.32 -10.96
C ALA A 25 14.73 -15.16 -11.25
N ALA A 26 13.53 -14.57 -11.13
CA ALA A 26 12.28 -15.26 -11.41
C ALA A 26 12.17 -15.72 -12.86
N SER A 27 11.68 -16.94 -13.09
CA SER A 27 11.50 -17.52 -14.41
C SER A 27 10.02 -17.79 -14.73
N MET A 28 9.65 -17.63 -16.00
CA MET A 28 8.29 -17.94 -16.48
C MET A 28 7.98 -19.45 -16.40
N ASP A 29 9.03 -20.29 -16.43
CA ASP A 29 8.86 -21.76 -16.26
C ASP A 29 8.47 -22.09 -14.83
N GLU A 30 9.14 -21.51 -13.86
CA GLU A 30 8.84 -21.69 -12.44
C GLU A 30 7.44 -21.16 -12.08
N ILE A 31 7.08 -19.98 -12.61
CA ILE A 31 5.73 -19.43 -12.41
C ILE A 31 4.65 -20.35 -13.00
N ALA A 32 4.89 -20.92 -14.18
CA ALA A 32 3.97 -21.87 -14.79
C ALA A 32 3.83 -23.15 -13.94
N GLU A 33 4.93 -23.67 -13.44
CA GLU A 33 4.97 -24.85 -12.56
C GLU A 33 4.21 -24.58 -11.26
N LEU A 34 4.47 -23.47 -10.58
CA LEU A 34 3.78 -23.06 -9.35
C LEU A 34 2.27 -22.86 -9.57
N ALA A 35 1.90 -22.32 -10.72
CA ALA A 35 0.48 -22.14 -11.10
C ALA A 35 -0.21 -23.43 -11.58
N GLY A 36 0.52 -24.53 -11.76
CA GLY A 36 -0.02 -25.78 -12.28
C GLY A 36 -0.51 -25.66 -13.73
N VAL A 37 0.12 -24.81 -14.55
CA VAL A 37 -0.25 -24.56 -15.94
C VAL A 37 0.93 -24.72 -16.90
N SER A 38 0.68 -24.82 -18.21
CA SER A 38 1.77 -24.83 -19.18
C SER A 38 2.36 -23.43 -19.43
N LYS A 39 3.67 -23.35 -19.68
CA LYS A 39 4.34 -22.09 -20.02
C LYS A 39 3.67 -21.32 -21.18
N PRO A 40 3.27 -21.96 -22.31
CA PRO A 40 2.53 -21.27 -23.37
C PRO A 40 1.24 -20.61 -22.89
N LEU A 41 0.58 -21.18 -21.86
CA LEU A 41 -0.63 -20.61 -21.31
C LEU A 41 -0.34 -19.33 -20.52
N VAL A 42 0.76 -19.27 -19.79
CA VAL A 42 1.16 -18.02 -19.09
C VAL A 42 1.42 -16.90 -20.10
N TYR A 43 2.15 -17.18 -21.19
CA TYR A 43 2.40 -16.21 -22.25
C TYR A 43 1.15 -15.79 -23.02
N LEU A 44 0.13 -16.65 -23.10
CA LEU A 44 -1.15 -16.30 -23.73
C LEU A 44 -1.93 -15.23 -22.95
N TYR A 45 -1.76 -15.20 -21.62
CA TYR A 45 -2.44 -14.24 -20.76
C TYR A 45 -1.61 -12.96 -20.54
N LEU A 46 -0.29 -13.13 -20.49
CA LEU A 46 0.65 -12.07 -20.12
C LEU A 46 1.89 -12.22 -21.03
N ASN A 47 1.99 -11.39 -22.04
CA ASN A 47 2.90 -11.54 -23.18
C ASN A 47 4.37 -11.61 -22.78
N SER A 48 4.76 -11.05 -21.63
CA SER A 48 6.15 -11.01 -21.16
C SER A 48 6.24 -11.09 -19.63
N LYS A 49 7.44 -11.40 -19.12
CA LYS A 49 7.73 -11.34 -17.68
C LYS A 49 7.58 -9.91 -17.13
N GLU A 50 7.90 -8.91 -17.95
CA GLU A 50 7.77 -7.50 -17.61
C GLU A 50 6.30 -7.10 -17.43
N GLU A 51 5.43 -7.46 -18.37
CA GLU A 51 4.00 -7.22 -18.28
C GLU A 51 3.38 -7.96 -17.08
N LEU A 52 3.82 -9.20 -16.84
CA LEU A 52 3.37 -9.98 -15.69
C LEU A 52 3.76 -9.29 -14.37
N PHE A 53 5.01 -8.84 -14.23
CA PHE A 53 5.45 -8.18 -13.01
C PHE A 53 4.73 -6.84 -12.79
N THR A 54 4.54 -6.05 -13.84
CA THR A 54 3.74 -4.82 -13.81
C THR A 54 2.30 -5.09 -13.41
N ALA A 55 1.70 -6.15 -13.94
CA ALA A 55 0.33 -6.55 -13.55
C ALA A 55 0.25 -6.99 -12.09
N CYS A 56 1.28 -7.69 -11.57
CA CYS A 56 1.37 -8.00 -10.14
C CYS A 56 1.42 -6.74 -9.29
N ILE A 57 2.30 -5.78 -9.61
CA ILE A 57 2.39 -4.50 -8.88
C ILE A 57 1.03 -3.80 -8.84
N ARG A 58 0.34 -3.67 -9.98
CA ARG A 58 -0.96 -3.01 -10.08
C ARG A 58 -2.02 -3.70 -9.24
N ARG A 59 -2.12 -5.02 -9.36
CA ARG A 59 -3.11 -5.83 -8.63
C ARG A 59 -2.93 -5.68 -7.12
N GLU A 60 -1.72 -5.85 -6.63
CA GLU A 60 -1.45 -5.83 -5.19
C GLU A 60 -1.63 -4.42 -4.60
N ALA A 61 -1.22 -3.38 -5.32
CA ALA A 61 -1.46 -2.00 -4.88
C ALA A 61 -2.96 -1.65 -4.87
N GLN A 62 -3.72 -2.11 -5.87
CA GLN A 62 -5.18 -1.91 -5.90
C GLN A 62 -5.87 -2.67 -4.78
N ALA A 63 -5.44 -3.88 -4.46
CA ALA A 63 -5.99 -4.67 -3.35
C ALA A 63 -5.75 -3.98 -2.00
N LEU A 64 -4.53 -3.48 -1.78
CA LEU A 64 -4.19 -2.71 -0.59
C LEU A 64 -5.03 -1.43 -0.48
N LEU A 65 -5.12 -0.65 -1.56
CA LEU A 65 -5.91 0.58 -1.59
C LEU A 65 -7.40 0.30 -1.34
N ALA A 66 -7.94 -0.76 -1.93
CA ALA A 66 -9.34 -1.17 -1.73
C ALA A 66 -9.61 -1.55 -0.27
N ALA A 67 -8.73 -2.30 0.37
CA ALA A 67 -8.87 -2.68 1.78
C ALA A 67 -8.88 -1.44 2.70
N VAL A 68 -7.99 -0.48 2.46
CA VAL A 68 -7.97 0.78 3.23
C VAL A 68 -9.21 1.62 2.95
N ALA A 69 -9.60 1.76 1.67
CA ALA A 69 -10.78 2.54 1.28
C ALA A 69 -12.07 2.00 1.90
N GLU A 70 -12.25 0.68 1.93
CA GLU A 70 -13.38 0.02 2.59
C GLU A 70 -13.41 0.31 4.09
N ALA A 71 -12.27 0.22 4.75
CA ALA A 71 -12.16 0.46 6.20
C ALA A 71 -12.49 1.90 6.60
N VAL A 72 -12.27 2.88 5.72
CA VAL A 72 -12.52 4.31 5.99
C VAL A 72 -13.78 4.84 5.32
N ALA A 73 -14.63 3.97 4.77
CA ALA A 73 -15.79 4.36 3.95
C ALA A 73 -16.87 5.11 4.74
N ASP A 74 -16.99 4.86 6.05
CA ASP A 74 -17.95 5.57 6.89
C ASP A 74 -17.50 7.03 7.13
N ALA A 75 -18.04 7.93 6.33
CA ALA A 75 -17.74 9.36 6.44
C ALA A 75 -18.34 10.00 7.71
N SER A 76 -19.25 9.33 8.42
CA SER A 76 -19.86 9.82 9.66
C SER A 76 -19.03 9.49 10.91
N ALA A 77 -18.10 8.53 10.80
CA ALA A 77 -17.24 8.17 11.91
C ALA A 77 -16.23 9.30 12.25
N PRO A 78 -15.88 9.48 13.53
CA PRO A 78 -14.88 10.46 13.95
C PRO A 78 -13.54 10.31 13.22
N PRO A 79 -12.81 11.41 12.98
CA PRO A 79 -11.55 11.37 12.22
C PRO A 79 -10.47 10.43 12.79
N ASP A 80 -10.40 10.32 14.12
CA ASP A 80 -9.48 9.41 14.82
C ASP A 80 -9.86 7.95 14.63
N GLU A 81 -11.14 7.63 14.68
CA GLU A 81 -11.64 6.28 14.41
C GLU A 81 -11.40 5.88 12.95
N ARG A 82 -11.61 6.79 12.02
CA ARG A 82 -11.31 6.56 10.59
C ARG A 82 -9.83 6.37 10.33
N LEU A 83 -8.97 7.20 10.92
CA LEU A 83 -7.51 7.02 10.82
C LEU A 83 -7.11 5.67 11.40
N TRP A 84 -7.60 5.32 12.57
CA TRP A 84 -7.33 4.03 13.20
C TRP A 84 -7.75 2.85 12.32
N ALA A 85 -8.98 2.88 11.79
CA ALA A 85 -9.49 1.84 10.90
C ALA A 85 -8.62 1.69 9.63
N GLY A 86 -8.24 2.80 9.02
CA GLY A 86 -7.37 2.81 7.85
C GLY A 86 -5.97 2.24 8.13
N LEU A 87 -5.36 2.63 9.24
CA LEU A 87 -4.06 2.09 9.66
C LEU A 87 -4.15 0.60 9.97
N LEU A 88 -5.18 0.17 10.67
CA LEU A 88 -5.37 -1.25 10.99
C LEU A 88 -5.59 -2.09 9.73
N ALA A 89 -6.35 -1.59 8.76
CA ALA A 89 -6.54 -2.25 7.47
C ALA A 89 -5.25 -2.31 6.66
N PHE A 90 -4.46 -1.23 6.62
CA PHE A 90 -3.17 -1.18 5.93
C PHE A 90 -2.18 -2.20 6.50
N PHE A 91 -1.94 -2.16 7.82
CA PHE A 91 -0.98 -3.07 8.45
C PHE A 91 -1.48 -4.52 8.46
N GLY A 92 -2.80 -4.73 8.61
CA GLY A 92 -3.41 -6.05 8.49
C GLY A 92 -3.18 -6.63 7.10
N HIS A 93 -3.50 -5.88 6.05
CA HIS A 93 -3.28 -6.33 4.67
C HIS A 93 -1.80 -6.64 4.39
N ALA A 94 -0.87 -5.79 4.83
CA ALA A 94 0.56 -6.01 4.64
C ALA A 94 1.06 -7.27 5.38
N ALA A 95 0.53 -7.57 6.56
CA ALA A 95 0.89 -8.76 7.35
C ALA A 95 0.25 -10.05 6.78
N ASP A 96 -1.00 -9.98 6.33
CA ASP A 96 -1.72 -11.13 5.76
C ASP A 96 -1.23 -11.49 4.35
N HIS A 97 -0.61 -10.54 3.64
CA HIS A 97 -0.09 -10.71 2.28
C HIS A 97 1.40 -10.33 2.18
N PRO A 98 2.31 -11.03 2.88
CA PRO A 98 3.73 -10.65 2.96
C PRO A 98 4.44 -10.68 1.60
N ASP A 99 4.07 -11.60 0.71
CA ASP A 99 4.62 -11.67 -0.66
C ASP A 99 4.18 -10.46 -1.51
N ALA A 100 2.91 -10.07 -1.42
CA ALA A 100 2.40 -8.86 -2.06
C ALA A 100 3.14 -7.61 -1.54
N TRP A 101 3.30 -7.52 -0.22
CA TRP A 101 4.06 -6.43 0.39
C TRP A 101 5.53 -6.38 -0.07
N ALA A 102 6.20 -7.52 -0.15
CA ALA A 102 7.58 -7.60 -0.66
C ALA A 102 7.70 -7.13 -2.12
N VAL A 103 6.73 -7.48 -2.97
CA VAL A 103 6.68 -6.98 -4.36
C VAL A 103 6.55 -5.47 -4.40
N LEU A 104 5.62 -4.89 -3.63
CA LEU A 104 5.35 -3.45 -3.64
C LEU A 104 6.46 -2.63 -2.99
N SER A 105 6.91 -3.02 -1.79
CA SER A 105 7.82 -2.21 -0.97
C SER A 105 9.28 -2.33 -1.40
N ARG A 106 9.70 -3.51 -1.84
CA ARG A 106 11.11 -3.83 -2.12
C ARG A 106 11.38 -3.97 -3.61
N HIS A 107 10.70 -4.91 -4.28
CA HIS A 107 11.09 -5.29 -5.63
C HIS A 107 10.67 -4.27 -6.69
N ALA A 108 9.46 -3.70 -6.63
CA ALA A 108 9.02 -2.71 -7.60
C ALA A 108 9.90 -1.45 -7.64
N ARG A 109 10.41 -1.03 -6.48
CA ARG A 109 11.21 0.20 -6.33
C ARG A 109 12.68 0.04 -6.73
N THR A 110 13.23 -1.18 -6.69
CA THR A 110 14.66 -1.45 -6.87
C THR A 110 15.03 -1.96 -8.25
N GLN A 111 14.05 -2.37 -9.07
CA GLN A 111 14.32 -2.99 -10.38
C GLN A 111 14.50 -1.98 -11.54
N GLY A 112 14.41 -0.67 -11.27
CA GLY A 112 14.50 0.34 -12.32
C GLY A 112 13.24 0.45 -13.19
N GLU A 113 13.38 1.08 -14.38
CA GLU A 113 12.27 1.25 -15.31
C GLU A 113 11.89 -0.08 -16.01
N PRO A 114 10.57 -0.28 -16.31
CA PRO A 114 9.44 0.63 -16.09
C PRO A 114 8.79 0.51 -14.69
N PHE A 115 9.28 -0.38 -13.84
CA PHE A 115 8.64 -0.76 -12.57
C PHE A 115 8.72 0.36 -11.54
N ALA A 116 9.83 1.11 -11.51
CA ALA A 116 10.00 2.25 -10.60
C ALA A 116 8.96 3.34 -10.88
N THR A 117 8.71 3.64 -12.16
CA THR A 117 7.66 4.59 -12.57
C THR A 117 6.27 4.08 -12.19
N GLU A 118 5.98 2.80 -12.38
CA GLU A 118 4.68 2.22 -12.01
C GLU A 118 4.46 2.27 -10.49
N ALA A 119 5.47 1.90 -9.70
CA ALA A 119 5.42 1.95 -8.25
C ALA A 119 5.25 3.40 -7.73
N ALA A 120 5.94 4.36 -8.34
CA ALA A 120 5.81 5.77 -8.00
C ALA A 120 4.40 6.30 -8.28
N ARG A 121 3.83 5.98 -9.45
CA ARG A 121 2.46 6.34 -9.82
C ARG A 121 1.44 5.81 -8.81
N MET A 122 1.55 4.55 -8.43
CA MET A 122 0.65 3.94 -7.45
C MET A 122 0.80 4.56 -6.07
N ARG A 123 2.03 4.90 -5.67
CA ARG A 123 2.28 5.60 -4.42
C ARG A 123 1.66 7.01 -4.42
N GLU A 124 1.69 7.71 -5.54
CA GLU A 124 1.03 9.00 -5.71
C GLU A 124 -0.49 8.87 -5.58
N GLU A 125 -1.10 7.83 -6.14
CA GLU A 125 -2.54 7.55 -6.00
C GLU A 125 -2.93 7.32 -4.52
N ILE A 126 -2.12 6.54 -3.79
CA ILE A 126 -2.32 6.31 -2.35
C ILE A 126 -2.17 7.63 -1.56
N ALA A 127 -1.14 8.41 -1.85
CA ALA A 127 -0.91 9.69 -1.19
C ALA A 127 -2.04 10.69 -1.48
N ALA A 128 -2.56 10.75 -2.70
CA ALA A 128 -3.70 11.57 -3.06
C ALA A 128 -4.98 11.14 -2.32
N PHE A 129 -5.21 9.83 -2.20
CA PHE A 129 -6.32 9.30 -1.41
C PHE A 129 -6.22 9.71 0.07
N VAL A 130 -5.05 9.55 0.69
CA VAL A 130 -4.79 9.95 2.09
C VAL A 130 -4.92 11.47 2.26
N THR A 131 -4.45 12.26 1.28
CA THR A 131 -4.62 13.73 1.26
C THR A 131 -6.10 14.09 1.34
N GLY A 132 -6.95 13.45 0.53
CA GLY A 132 -8.40 13.67 0.56
C GLY A 132 -9.04 13.34 1.91
N LEU A 133 -8.58 12.28 2.58
CA LEU A 133 -9.05 11.91 3.91
C LEU A 133 -8.67 12.95 4.98
N ILE A 134 -7.42 13.43 4.97
CA ILE A 134 -6.92 14.46 5.90
C ILE A 134 -7.66 15.78 5.67
N ASP A 135 -7.81 16.21 4.43
CA ASP A 135 -8.53 17.43 4.05
C ASP A 135 -10.00 17.38 4.49
N GLY A 136 -10.68 16.27 4.23
CA GLY A 136 -12.06 16.06 4.69
C GLY A 136 -12.19 16.11 6.20
N ALA A 137 -11.28 15.50 6.95
CA ALA A 137 -11.25 15.53 8.40
C ALA A 137 -11.00 16.94 8.96
N ALA A 138 -10.07 17.68 8.36
CA ALA A 138 -9.76 19.04 8.76
C ALA A 138 -10.94 20.01 8.54
N ARG A 139 -11.62 19.91 7.42
CA ARG A 139 -12.84 20.69 7.13
C ARG A 139 -13.98 20.38 8.08
N ALA A 140 -14.17 19.11 8.42
CA ALA A 140 -15.21 18.69 9.37
C ALA A 140 -14.96 19.23 10.78
N ALA A 141 -13.68 19.31 11.21
CA ALA A 141 -13.32 19.77 12.54
C ALA A 141 -13.39 21.29 12.74
N HIS A 142 -13.11 22.10 11.71
CA HIS A 142 -12.85 23.55 11.88
C HIS A 142 -13.66 24.44 10.94
N GLY A 143 -14.54 23.89 10.08
CA GLY A 143 -15.12 24.65 8.98
C GLY A 143 -14.01 25.05 7.97
N PRO A 144 -14.12 26.17 7.25
CA PRO A 144 -13.13 26.59 6.27
C PRO A 144 -11.87 27.18 6.94
N VAL A 145 -11.17 26.39 7.76
CA VAL A 145 -9.83 26.76 8.23
C VAL A 145 -8.84 26.46 7.10
N GLU A 146 -8.13 27.47 6.66
CA GLU A 146 -7.08 27.39 5.64
C GLU A 146 -5.86 26.62 6.16
N ILE A 147 -5.97 25.30 6.24
CA ILE A 147 -4.76 24.46 6.19
C ILE A 147 -4.34 24.49 4.72
N GLY A 148 -3.15 25.03 4.44
CA GLY A 148 -2.70 25.13 3.05
C GLY A 148 -2.66 23.77 2.39
N GLU A 149 -3.10 23.65 1.14
CA GLU A 149 -3.10 22.40 0.38
C GLU A 149 -1.74 21.69 0.40
N ARG A 150 -0.64 22.48 0.42
CA ARG A 150 0.73 21.95 0.52
C ARG A 150 1.01 21.28 1.87
N ASP A 151 0.45 21.81 2.96
CA ASP A 151 0.64 21.25 4.30
C ASP A 151 -0.09 19.92 4.42
N VAL A 152 -1.31 19.82 3.89
CA VAL A 152 -2.10 18.58 3.86
C VAL A 152 -1.39 17.52 3.02
N ALA A 153 -0.90 17.88 1.83
CA ALA A 153 -0.14 16.98 0.98
C ALA A 153 1.16 16.49 1.66
N ALA A 154 1.88 17.39 2.33
CA ALA A 154 3.11 17.03 3.06
C ALA A 154 2.83 16.05 4.21
N LEU A 155 1.73 16.26 4.96
CA LEU A 155 1.30 15.34 6.02
C LEU A 155 0.90 13.97 5.46
N ALA A 156 0.19 13.93 4.34
CA ALA A 156 -0.15 12.67 3.67
C ALA A 156 1.13 11.91 3.24
N GLN A 157 2.11 12.59 2.67
CA GLN A 157 3.40 11.99 2.31
C GLN A 157 4.17 11.47 3.53
N ALA A 158 4.17 12.22 4.64
CA ALA A 158 4.82 11.80 5.88
C ALA A 158 4.11 10.56 6.47
N LEU A 159 2.77 10.54 6.49
CA LEU A 159 1.99 9.42 7.00
C LEU A 159 2.21 8.16 6.16
N VAL A 160 2.10 8.26 4.83
CA VAL A 160 2.33 7.15 3.90
C VAL A 160 3.75 6.61 4.03
N GLY A 161 4.77 7.48 4.02
CA GLY A 161 6.16 7.05 4.16
C GLY A 161 6.46 6.37 5.50
N SER A 162 5.88 6.87 6.58
CA SER A 162 6.00 6.25 7.91
C SER A 162 5.29 4.90 7.98
N ALA A 163 4.10 4.77 7.36
CA ALA A 163 3.37 3.52 7.28
C ALA A 163 4.15 2.46 6.48
N GLU A 164 4.70 2.82 5.31
CA GLU A 164 5.52 1.94 4.48
C GLU A 164 6.76 1.42 5.24
N SER A 165 7.49 2.33 5.89
CA SER A 165 8.69 1.98 6.66
C SER A 165 8.36 1.05 7.84
N LEU A 166 7.31 1.38 8.59
CA LEU A 166 6.90 0.61 9.76
C LEU A 166 6.33 -0.76 9.37
N ALA A 167 5.57 -0.87 8.27
CA ALA A 167 5.08 -2.15 7.77
C ALA A 167 6.21 -3.08 7.34
N THR A 168 7.23 -2.55 6.68
CA THR A 168 8.42 -3.32 6.30
C THR A 168 9.14 -3.84 7.53
N TRP A 169 9.38 -2.97 8.52
CA TRP A 169 10.02 -3.37 9.78
C TRP A 169 9.18 -4.40 10.55
N ALA A 170 7.86 -4.22 10.63
CA ALA A 170 6.97 -5.14 11.35
C ALA A 170 6.94 -6.53 10.71
N ASN A 171 6.91 -6.60 9.37
CA ASN A 171 6.94 -7.90 8.66
C ASN A 171 8.30 -8.62 8.77
N GLU A 172 9.38 -7.89 9.05
CA GLU A 172 10.72 -8.46 9.24
C GLU A 172 11.05 -8.75 10.72
N THR A 173 10.20 -8.28 11.65
CA THR A 173 10.46 -8.42 13.10
C THR A 173 9.54 -9.46 13.72
N PRO A 174 10.07 -10.61 14.17
CA PRO A 174 9.26 -11.64 14.81
C PRO A 174 8.49 -11.14 16.04
N GLY A 175 7.20 -11.48 16.12
CA GLY A 175 6.35 -11.17 17.27
C GLY A 175 5.68 -9.79 17.22
N VAL A 176 6.00 -8.95 16.25
CA VAL A 176 5.28 -7.69 16.03
C VAL A 176 3.99 -7.97 15.27
N THR A 177 2.88 -7.52 15.83
CA THR A 177 1.56 -7.66 15.21
C THR A 177 1.18 -6.44 14.38
N ALA A 178 0.32 -6.63 13.39
CA ALA A 178 -0.26 -5.52 12.59
C ALA A 178 -0.93 -4.47 13.50
N ARG A 179 -1.60 -4.91 14.58
CA ARG A 179 -2.24 -4.01 15.54
C ARG A 179 -1.25 -3.16 16.33
N GLU A 180 -0.12 -3.73 16.74
CA GLU A 180 0.96 -2.99 17.42
C GLU A 180 1.59 -1.96 16.49
N ALA A 181 1.86 -2.32 15.24
CA ALA A 181 2.36 -1.38 14.23
C ALA A 181 1.35 -0.24 13.98
N ALA A 182 0.06 -0.57 13.81
CA ALA A 182 -1.00 0.42 13.65
C ALA A 182 -1.08 1.36 14.86
N ALA A 183 -1.02 0.82 16.09
CA ALA A 183 -1.07 1.62 17.32
C ALA A 183 0.15 2.54 17.45
N THR A 184 1.34 2.06 17.09
CA THR A 184 2.56 2.87 17.08
C THR A 184 2.44 4.06 16.15
N LEU A 185 1.99 3.82 14.90
CA LEU A 185 1.82 4.90 13.93
C LEU A 185 0.67 5.84 14.31
N MET A 186 -0.43 5.30 14.85
CA MET A 186 -1.55 6.11 15.34
C MET A 186 -1.09 7.10 16.43
N ASN A 187 -0.36 6.63 17.43
CA ASN A 187 0.16 7.48 18.51
C ASN A 187 1.10 8.56 17.98
N PHE A 188 1.97 8.21 17.04
CA PHE A 188 2.89 9.17 16.40
C PHE A 188 2.14 10.20 15.55
N ALA A 189 1.27 9.74 14.66
CA ALA A 189 0.56 10.60 13.71
C ALA A 189 -0.51 11.46 14.38
N TRP A 190 -1.27 10.90 15.34
CA TRP A 190 -2.35 11.62 15.99
C TRP A 190 -1.86 12.80 16.84
N SER A 191 -0.70 12.66 17.49
CA SER A 191 -0.09 13.78 18.21
C SER A 191 0.25 14.95 17.29
N GLY A 192 0.74 14.69 16.08
CA GLY A 192 1.01 15.72 15.08
C GLY A 192 -0.24 16.28 14.42
N LEU A 193 -1.12 15.41 13.93
CA LEU A 193 -2.38 15.78 13.27
C LEU A 193 -3.36 16.45 14.26
N GLY A 194 -3.44 15.96 15.49
CA GLY A 194 -4.29 16.53 16.53
C GLY A 194 -3.88 17.97 16.90
N ASN A 195 -2.59 18.27 16.93
CA ASN A 195 -2.08 19.63 17.15
C ASN A 195 -2.41 20.55 15.97
N LEU A 196 -2.28 20.04 14.73
CA LEU A 196 -2.67 20.78 13.54
C LEU A 196 -4.17 21.10 13.56
N MET A 197 -5.00 20.15 13.97
CA MET A 197 -6.45 20.32 14.13
C MET A 197 -6.81 21.35 15.21
N LYS A 198 -5.91 21.64 16.16
CA LYS A 198 -6.05 22.71 17.16
C LYS A 198 -5.40 24.02 16.74
N ASN A 199 -4.89 24.10 15.51
CA ASN A 199 -4.08 25.21 14.99
C ASN A 199 -2.78 25.46 15.78
N GLU A 200 -2.28 24.44 16.47
CA GLU A 200 -1.01 24.46 17.20
C GLU A 200 0.10 23.94 16.29
N ARG A 201 0.94 24.85 15.78
CA ARG A 201 2.08 24.49 14.93
C ARG A 201 3.38 24.68 15.69
N TRP A 202 4.27 23.71 15.61
CA TRP A 202 5.64 23.90 16.02
C TRP A 202 6.34 24.87 15.06
N SER A 203 7.06 25.82 15.60
CA SER A 203 7.95 26.71 14.83
C SER A 203 9.32 26.79 15.49
N PRO A 204 10.40 26.81 14.70
CA PRO A 204 11.73 27.03 15.24
C PRO A 204 11.80 28.41 15.92
N ARG A 205 12.53 28.46 17.02
CA ARG A 205 12.88 29.75 17.72
C ARG A 205 13.98 30.46 16.98
#